data_6497d43eb578a0cbdbb5dd6f984d7fab
#
_entry.id   6497d43eb578a0cbdbb5dd6f984d7fab
#
_cell.length_a   1.000
_cell.length_b   1.000
_cell.length_c   1.000
_cell.angle_alpha   90.00
_cell.angle_beta   90.00
_cell.angle_gamma   90.00
#
_symmetry.space_group_name_H-M   'P 1'
#
loop_
_entity.id
_entity.type
_entity.pdbx_description
1 polymer ?
#
loop_
_entity_poly.entity_id
_entity_poly.type
_entity_poly.pdbx_seq_one_letter_code
_entity_poly.pdbx_strand_id
1 'polypeptide(L)'
;MSLLYPFVVDDGGRAAAGYKGSTGDCGVRAATIALGLDYADAYESLADFCKSERASKVRRGISHPRTGVHTVTFSRWLREEMGCSWQATMGIGTGCRVHLTPGELPEDRRLILNLSRHFSTLIEGVIHDLYDPSRSGTRCVYGYWWQP
;
A
#
# COMPACT_ATOMS: atom_id res chain seq x y z
N MET A 1 -18.11 12.22 -17.83
CA MET A 1 -16.79 11.59 -17.63
C MET A 1 -16.30 11.90 -16.23
N SER A 2 -15.93 10.89 -15.48
CA SER A 2 -15.37 11.12 -14.15
C SER A 2 -13.91 11.52 -14.26
N LEU A 3 -13.52 12.59 -13.56
CA LEU A 3 -12.13 13.05 -13.48
C LEU A 3 -11.40 12.42 -12.28
N LEU A 4 -12.09 11.58 -11.52
CA LEU A 4 -11.53 10.91 -10.35
C LEU A 4 -11.76 9.41 -10.44
N TYR A 5 -10.86 8.62 -9.84
CA TYR A 5 -11.12 7.19 -9.71
C TYR A 5 -12.31 6.95 -8.78
N PRO A 6 -13.19 6.00 -9.10
CA PRO A 6 -14.20 5.52 -8.14
C PRO A 6 -13.51 5.00 -6.89
N PHE A 7 -14.22 5.09 -5.77
CA PHE A 7 -13.70 4.69 -4.47
C PHE A 7 -14.68 3.75 -3.77
N VAL A 8 -14.13 2.69 -3.18
CA VAL A 8 -14.88 1.70 -2.40
C VAL A 8 -14.25 1.59 -1.02
N VAL A 9 -15.06 1.62 0.03
CA VAL A 9 -14.61 1.38 1.40
C VAL A 9 -14.32 -0.10 1.58
N ASP A 10 -13.08 -0.42 1.96
CA ASP A 10 -12.62 -1.78 2.09
C ASP A 10 -11.55 -1.85 3.18
N ASP A 11 -11.77 -2.66 4.20
CA ASP A 11 -10.82 -2.83 5.31
C ASP A 11 -9.90 -4.04 5.12
N GLY A 12 -10.01 -4.72 4.00
CA GLY A 12 -9.21 -5.91 3.70
C GLY A 12 -9.56 -7.14 4.53
N GLY A 13 -10.73 -7.11 5.21
CA GLY A 13 -11.16 -8.19 6.10
C GLY A 13 -10.68 -8.04 7.54
N ARG A 14 -10.14 -6.89 7.90
CA ARG A 14 -9.61 -6.64 9.24
C ARG A 14 -10.64 -6.90 10.35
N ALA A 15 -11.81 -6.31 10.23
CA ALA A 15 -12.88 -6.46 11.24
C ALA A 15 -13.36 -7.91 11.30
N ALA A 16 -13.55 -8.54 10.15
CA ALA A 16 -13.97 -9.95 10.07
C ALA A 16 -12.95 -10.90 10.70
N ALA A 17 -11.66 -10.54 10.66
CA ALA A 17 -10.58 -11.31 11.28
C ALA A 17 -10.48 -11.08 12.80
N GLY A 18 -11.29 -10.20 13.37
CA GLY A 18 -11.33 -9.94 14.80
C GLY A 18 -10.39 -8.85 15.29
N TYR A 19 -9.74 -8.10 14.42
CA TYR A 19 -8.84 -7.02 14.79
C TYR A 19 -9.65 -5.75 15.09
N LYS A 20 -9.29 -5.06 16.18
CA LYS A 20 -10.05 -3.91 16.70
C LYS A 20 -9.14 -2.75 17.08
N GLY A 21 -9.72 -1.59 17.25
CA GLY A 21 -9.05 -0.38 17.74
C GLY A 21 -8.32 0.40 16.66
N SER A 22 -7.69 1.49 17.08
CA SER A 22 -6.89 2.33 16.17
C SER A 22 -5.68 1.58 15.66
N THR A 23 -5.32 1.83 14.42
CA THR A 23 -4.24 1.12 13.77
C THR A 23 -3.65 1.92 12.61
N GLY A 24 -2.35 1.73 12.37
CA GLY A 24 -1.66 2.21 11.19
C GLY A 24 -1.38 1.07 10.20
N ASP A 25 -2.37 0.23 9.95
CA ASP A 25 -2.23 -1.02 9.19
C ASP A 25 -2.42 -0.88 7.68
N CYS A 26 -2.25 0.32 7.13
CA CYS A 26 -2.48 0.56 5.70
C CYS A 26 -1.69 -0.39 4.80
N GLY A 27 -0.48 -0.79 5.19
CA GLY A 27 0.32 -1.76 4.44
C GLY A 27 -0.35 -3.13 4.37
N VAL A 28 -0.77 -3.67 5.51
CA VAL A 28 -1.47 -4.97 5.56
C VAL A 28 -2.76 -4.90 4.75
N ARG A 29 -3.56 -3.84 4.93
CA ARG A 29 -4.81 -3.68 4.18
C ARG A 29 -4.57 -3.65 2.68
N ALA A 30 -3.63 -2.81 2.24
CA ALA A 30 -3.34 -2.67 0.82
C ALA A 30 -2.89 -3.99 0.19
N ALA A 31 -1.97 -4.70 0.85
CA ALA A 31 -1.49 -5.99 0.35
C ALA A 31 -2.61 -7.03 0.32
N THR A 32 -3.39 -7.11 1.40
CA THR A 32 -4.50 -8.06 1.53
C THR A 32 -5.52 -7.85 0.40
N ILE A 33 -5.91 -6.62 0.16
CA ILE A 33 -6.90 -6.28 -0.86
C ILE A 33 -6.35 -6.55 -2.26
N ALA A 34 -5.16 -6.03 -2.56
CA ALA A 34 -4.59 -6.15 -3.90
C ALA A 34 -4.26 -7.59 -4.27
N LEU A 35 -3.75 -8.38 -3.33
CA LEU A 35 -3.26 -9.74 -3.60
C LEU A 35 -4.28 -10.82 -3.26
N GLY A 36 -5.45 -10.45 -2.72
CA GLY A 36 -6.48 -11.42 -2.37
C GLY A 36 -6.08 -12.32 -1.21
N LEU A 37 -5.35 -11.80 -0.24
CA LEU A 37 -4.87 -12.57 0.90
C LEU A 37 -5.89 -12.61 2.05
N ASP A 38 -5.72 -13.57 2.97
CA ASP A 38 -6.40 -13.52 4.25
C ASP A 38 -5.71 -12.48 5.14
N TYR A 39 -6.50 -11.61 5.78
CA TYR A 39 -5.93 -10.51 6.58
C TYR A 39 -5.04 -11.01 7.72
N ALA A 40 -5.50 -12.01 8.47
CA ALA A 40 -4.73 -12.54 9.59
C ALA A 40 -3.40 -13.15 9.12
N ASP A 41 -3.42 -13.91 8.02
CA ASP A 41 -2.22 -14.53 7.46
C ASP A 41 -1.23 -13.48 6.97
N ALA A 42 -1.73 -12.45 6.27
CA ALA A 42 -0.88 -11.35 5.80
C ALA A 42 -0.28 -10.58 6.97
N TYR A 43 -1.07 -10.32 8.00
CA TYR A 43 -0.62 -9.65 9.22
C TYR A 43 0.52 -10.42 9.89
N GLU A 44 0.35 -11.71 10.10
CA GLU A 44 1.36 -12.55 10.73
C GLU A 44 2.62 -12.67 9.89
N SER A 45 2.49 -12.86 8.59
CA SER A 45 3.62 -12.93 7.67
C SER A 45 4.44 -11.64 7.70
N LEU A 46 3.78 -10.50 7.64
CA LEU A 46 4.47 -9.21 7.69
C LEU A 46 5.08 -8.96 9.07
N ALA A 47 4.41 -9.34 10.16
CA ALA A 47 4.95 -9.23 11.51
C ALA A 47 6.24 -10.03 11.65
N ASP A 48 6.28 -11.25 11.15
CA ASP A 48 7.49 -12.07 11.15
C ASP A 48 8.60 -11.46 10.32
N PHE A 49 8.26 -10.92 9.15
CA PHE A 49 9.23 -10.28 8.28
C PHE A 49 9.83 -9.02 8.94
N CYS A 50 9.03 -8.26 9.66
CA CYS A 50 9.50 -7.07 10.38
C CYS A 50 10.57 -7.40 11.43
N LYS A 51 10.58 -8.61 11.97
CA LYS A 51 11.60 -9.06 12.93
C LYS A 51 13.01 -9.10 12.33
N SER A 52 13.11 -9.21 11.01
CA SER A 52 14.39 -9.20 10.30
C SER A 52 14.89 -7.77 10.00
N GLU A 53 14.09 -6.77 10.33
CA GLU A 53 14.43 -5.37 10.07
C GLU A 53 15.63 -4.93 10.90
N ARG A 54 16.58 -4.25 10.26
CA ARG A 54 17.74 -3.71 10.96
C ARG A 54 17.45 -2.30 11.46
N ALA A 55 17.84 -2.02 12.70
CA ALA A 55 17.78 -0.67 13.23
C ALA A 55 18.60 0.29 12.36
N SER A 56 18.07 1.50 12.17
CA SER A 56 18.72 2.54 11.39
C SER A 56 18.70 3.86 12.17
N LYS A 57 19.75 4.68 12.01
CA LYS A 57 19.79 6.02 12.61
C LYS A 57 18.68 6.93 12.06
N VAL A 58 18.17 6.63 10.86
CA VAL A 58 17.14 7.42 10.18
C VAL A 58 15.74 6.95 10.57
N ARG A 59 15.59 5.69 10.93
CA ARG A 59 14.29 5.11 11.28
C ARG A 59 14.07 5.13 12.77
N ARG A 60 12.99 5.80 13.18
CA ARG A 60 12.55 5.81 14.58
C ARG A 60 11.58 4.68 14.81
N GLY A 61 11.96 3.74 15.67
CA GLY A 61 11.15 2.58 15.99
C GLY A 61 11.27 1.47 14.95
N ILE A 62 10.63 0.36 15.25
CA ILE A 62 10.63 -0.85 14.45
C ILE A 62 9.31 -0.94 13.71
N SER A 63 9.34 -1.37 12.44
CA SER A 63 8.15 -1.65 11.66
C SER A 63 7.28 -2.69 12.33
N HIS A 64 5.96 -2.48 12.29
CA HIS A 64 4.97 -3.45 12.75
C HIS A 64 3.69 -3.32 11.94
N PRO A 65 3.03 -4.42 11.58
CA PRO A 65 1.80 -4.36 10.77
C PRO A 65 0.72 -3.46 11.36
N ARG A 66 0.63 -3.39 12.70
CA ARG A 66 -0.40 -2.60 13.38
C ARG A 66 -0.09 -1.11 13.45
N THR A 67 1.17 -0.74 13.63
CA THR A 67 1.56 0.65 13.90
C THR A 67 2.18 1.35 12.71
N GLY A 68 2.56 0.61 11.70
CA GLY A 68 3.14 1.13 10.47
C GLY A 68 4.42 0.43 10.09
N VAL A 69 4.60 0.22 8.79
CA VAL A 69 5.75 -0.47 8.23
C VAL A 69 6.55 0.52 7.39
N HIS A 70 7.87 0.58 7.61
CA HIS A 70 8.74 1.41 6.77
C HIS A 70 8.69 0.94 5.32
N THR A 71 8.72 1.86 4.38
CA THR A 71 8.59 1.56 2.95
C THR A 71 9.61 0.54 2.47
N VAL A 72 10.86 0.65 2.92
CA VAL A 72 11.92 -0.30 2.54
C VAL A 72 11.57 -1.73 2.98
N THR A 73 11.12 -1.90 4.23
CA THR A 73 10.74 -3.19 4.77
C THR A 73 9.50 -3.74 4.06
N PHE A 74 8.50 -2.90 3.83
CA PHE A 74 7.30 -3.28 3.11
C PHE A 74 7.61 -3.72 1.68
N SER A 75 8.44 -2.96 0.97
CA SER A 75 8.87 -3.30 -0.38
C SER A 75 9.59 -4.65 -0.42
N ARG A 76 10.49 -4.89 0.53
CA ARG A 76 11.20 -6.17 0.60
C ARG A 76 10.23 -7.33 0.84
N TRP A 77 9.28 -7.18 1.75
CA TRP A 77 8.28 -8.20 2.03
C TRP A 77 7.44 -8.51 0.79
N LEU A 78 6.95 -7.49 0.11
CA LEU A 78 6.15 -7.66 -1.10
C LEU A 78 6.95 -8.36 -2.21
N ARG A 79 8.22 -8.00 -2.36
CA ARG A 79 9.06 -8.54 -3.43
C ARG A 79 9.59 -9.94 -3.11
N GLU A 80 10.08 -10.15 -1.89
CA GLU A 80 10.73 -11.41 -1.48
C GLU A 80 9.72 -12.48 -1.09
N GLU A 81 8.64 -12.12 -0.39
CA GLU A 81 7.64 -13.09 0.11
C GLU A 81 6.42 -13.19 -0.80
N MET A 82 5.96 -12.09 -1.37
CA MET A 82 4.74 -12.07 -2.17
C MET A 82 4.99 -12.09 -3.68
N GLY A 83 6.23 -12.07 -4.12
CA GLY A 83 6.59 -12.15 -5.53
C GLY A 83 6.18 -10.92 -6.35
N CYS A 84 6.03 -9.77 -5.71
CA CYS A 84 5.64 -8.54 -6.42
C CYS A 84 6.80 -7.94 -7.20
N SER A 85 6.45 -7.25 -8.28
CA SER A 85 7.35 -6.35 -9.00
C SER A 85 7.12 -4.92 -8.51
N TRP A 86 8.10 -4.06 -8.72
CA TRP A 86 8.05 -2.64 -8.31
C TRP A 86 8.30 -1.73 -9.50
N GLN A 87 7.51 -0.66 -9.60
CA GLN A 87 7.70 0.41 -10.58
C GLN A 87 7.75 1.74 -9.87
N ALA A 88 8.89 2.42 -9.90
CA ALA A 88 9.01 3.78 -9.41
C ALA A 88 8.37 4.74 -10.41
N THR A 89 7.65 5.74 -9.90
CA THR A 89 7.03 6.79 -10.71
C THR A 89 7.66 8.16 -10.43
N MET A 90 8.63 8.19 -9.52
CA MET A 90 9.33 9.40 -9.13
C MET A 90 10.76 9.05 -8.73
N GLY A 91 11.72 9.85 -9.18
CA GLY A 91 13.12 9.73 -8.78
C GLY A 91 13.55 10.85 -7.86
N ILE A 92 14.77 10.74 -7.33
CA ILE A 92 15.35 11.79 -6.48
C ILE A 92 15.50 13.07 -7.31
N GLY A 93 14.94 14.18 -6.80
CA GLY A 93 15.05 15.48 -7.44
C GLY A 93 14.15 15.71 -8.66
N THR A 94 13.32 14.74 -9.03
CA THR A 94 12.45 14.89 -10.21
C THR A 94 11.11 15.57 -9.90
N GLY A 95 10.73 15.66 -8.62
CA GLY A 95 9.41 16.12 -8.22
C GLY A 95 8.32 15.09 -8.54
N CYS A 96 7.08 15.45 -8.24
CA CYS A 96 5.94 14.59 -8.50
C CYS A 96 5.61 14.57 -10.00
N ARG A 97 5.49 13.37 -10.57
CA ARG A 97 5.18 13.17 -11.99
C ARG A 97 3.88 12.42 -12.22
N VAL A 98 3.52 11.55 -11.28
CA VAL A 98 2.32 10.70 -11.38
C VAL A 98 1.42 10.97 -10.19
N HIS A 99 0.15 11.17 -10.48
CA HIS A 99 -0.87 11.47 -9.47
C HIS A 99 -1.91 10.35 -9.44
N LEU A 100 -2.61 10.25 -8.33
CA LEU A 100 -3.70 9.28 -8.15
C LEU A 100 -4.96 9.82 -8.86
N THR A 101 -4.90 9.78 -10.18
CA THR A 101 -5.96 10.27 -11.06
C THR A 101 -6.03 9.42 -12.33
N PRO A 102 -7.22 9.29 -12.94
CA PRO A 102 -7.36 8.52 -14.17
C PRO A 102 -6.42 8.99 -15.28
N GLY A 103 -5.87 8.02 -16.00
CA GLY A 103 -4.97 8.25 -17.12
C GLY A 103 -3.49 8.29 -16.77
N GLU A 104 -3.12 8.34 -15.50
CA GLU A 104 -1.72 8.39 -15.08
C GLU A 104 -1.18 7.07 -14.52
N LEU A 105 -2.05 6.11 -14.19
CA LEU A 105 -1.68 4.80 -13.65
C LEU A 105 -2.26 3.67 -14.50
N PRO A 106 -1.64 2.47 -14.46
CA PRO A 106 -2.25 1.30 -15.09
C PRO A 106 -3.64 1.03 -14.52
N GLU A 107 -4.62 0.79 -15.40
CA GLU A 107 -6.01 0.57 -15.00
C GLU A 107 -6.49 -0.84 -15.37
N ASP A 108 -5.55 -1.71 -15.78
CA ASP A 108 -5.83 -3.08 -16.20
C ASP A 108 -5.34 -4.13 -15.19
N ARG A 109 -4.92 -3.71 -14.00
CA ARG A 109 -4.30 -4.62 -13.00
C ARG A 109 -4.56 -4.15 -11.58
N ARG A 110 -4.11 -4.97 -10.65
CA ARG A 110 -4.26 -4.73 -9.21
C ARG A 110 -2.96 -4.16 -8.67
N LEU A 111 -3.00 -2.94 -8.15
CA LEU A 111 -1.82 -2.22 -7.70
C LEU A 111 -1.85 -1.96 -6.20
N ILE A 112 -0.67 -2.06 -5.57
CA ILE A 112 -0.43 -1.51 -4.24
C ILE A 112 0.32 -0.20 -4.45
N LEU A 113 -0.23 0.90 -3.96
CA LEU A 113 0.30 2.24 -4.20
C LEU A 113 1.16 2.71 -3.04
N ASN A 114 2.31 3.28 -3.37
CA ASN A 114 3.17 3.96 -2.40
C ASN A 114 2.88 5.46 -2.47
N LEU A 115 2.27 5.97 -1.40
CA LEU A 115 1.91 7.38 -1.25
C LEU A 115 2.68 7.98 -0.07
N SER A 116 2.62 9.30 0.08
CA SER A 116 3.20 9.96 1.25
C SER A 116 2.54 9.46 2.54
N ARG A 117 3.30 8.77 3.39
CA ARG A 117 2.84 8.25 4.68
C ARG A 117 1.62 7.34 4.60
N HIS A 118 1.42 6.68 3.46
CA HIS A 118 0.25 5.83 3.27
C HIS A 118 0.48 4.82 2.16
N PHE A 119 -0.10 3.63 2.32
CA PHE A 119 -0.21 2.62 1.26
C PHE A 119 -1.69 2.43 0.95
N SER A 120 -2.01 2.35 -0.32
CA SER A 120 -3.39 2.19 -0.76
C SER A 120 -3.48 1.15 -1.88
N THR A 121 -4.67 0.94 -2.40
CA THR A 121 -4.92 -0.07 -3.42
C THR A 121 -5.73 0.50 -4.56
N LEU A 122 -5.29 0.24 -5.78
CA LEU A 122 -6.03 0.57 -7.00
C LEU A 122 -6.23 -0.73 -7.77
N ILE A 123 -7.49 -1.15 -7.93
CA ILE A 123 -7.86 -2.39 -8.63
C ILE A 123 -8.66 -2.02 -9.87
N GLU A 124 -8.07 -2.23 -11.03
CA GLU A 124 -8.73 -1.98 -12.31
C GLU A 124 -9.43 -0.61 -12.34
N GLY A 125 -8.72 0.41 -11.89
CA GLY A 125 -9.21 1.78 -11.88
C GLY A 125 -10.17 2.12 -10.73
N VAL A 126 -10.26 1.29 -9.69
CA VAL A 126 -11.08 1.56 -8.51
C VAL A 126 -10.20 1.58 -7.26
N ILE A 127 -10.29 2.65 -6.48
CA ILE A 127 -9.56 2.75 -5.21
C ILE A 127 -10.30 1.93 -4.15
N HIS A 128 -9.57 1.07 -3.44
CA HIS A 128 -10.05 0.31 -2.29
C HIS A 128 -9.28 0.72 -1.06
N ASP A 129 -9.94 1.40 -0.12
CA ASP A 129 -9.30 1.93 1.09
C ASP A 129 -10.38 2.22 2.15
N LEU A 130 -9.99 2.67 3.33
CA LEU A 130 -10.93 3.12 4.35
C LEU A 130 -11.47 4.52 4.04
N TYR A 131 -10.72 5.32 3.31
CA TYR A 131 -11.10 6.66 2.86
C TYR A 131 -10.48 6.90 1.49
N ASP A 132 -10.96 7.92 0.77
CA ASP A 132 -10.40 8.27 -0.53
C ASP A 132 -9.09 9.05 -0.35
N PRO A 133 -7.92 8.45 -0.64
CA PRO A 133 -6.64 9.10 -0.45
C PRO A 133 -6.21 9.98 -1.63
N SER A 134 -7.04 10.13 -2.66
CA SER A 134 -6.61 10.78 -3.90
C SER A 134 -6.42 12.30 -3.79
N ARG A 135 -6.96 12.93 -2.76
CA ARG A 135 -6.93 14.40 -2.60
C ARG A 135 -7.46 15.09 -3.85
N SER A 136 -8.66 14.69 -4.29
CA SER A 136 -9.27 15.17 -5.54
C SER A 136 -8.39 14.95 -6.76
N GLY A 137 -7.67 13.83 -6.78
CA GLY A 137 -6.80 13.44 -7.89
C GLY A 137 -5.45 14.13 -7.93
N THR A 138 -5.09 14.87 -6.88
CA THR A 138 -3.82 15.62 -6.84
C THR A 138 -2.72 14.91 -6.05
N ARG A 139 -3.06 13.81 -5.35
CA ARG A 139 -2.07 13.12 -4.53
C ARG A 139 -0.99 12.46 -5.37
N CYS A 140 0.26 12.74 -5.01
CA CYS A 140 1.41 12.14 -5.70
C CYS A 140 1.53 10.66 -5.40
N VAL A 141 1.83 9.88 -6.44
CA VAL A 141 2.16 8.46 -6.33
C VAL A 141 3.67 8.33 -6.54
N TYR A 142 4.36 7.74 -5.56
CA TYR A 142 5.81 7.56 -5.62
C TYR A 142 6.20 6.30 -6.39
N GLY A 143 5.31 5.35 -6.47
CA GLY A 143 5.50 4.10 -7.16
C GLY A 143 4.42 3.11 -6.79
N TYR A 144 4.48 1.92 -7.38
CA TYR A 144 3.50 0.88 -7.10
C TYR A 144 4.10 -0.51 -7.26
N TRP A 145 3.47 -1.47 -6.58
CA TRP A 145 3.80 -2.89 -6.67
C TRP A 145 2.63 -3.66 -7.28
N TRP A 146 2.93 -4.76 -7.94
CA TRP A 146 1.92 -5.70 -8.46
C TRP A 146 2.51 -7.09 -8.54
N GLN A 147 1.65 -8.12 -8.55
CA GLN A 147 2.07 -9.49 -8.86
C GLN A 147 1.99 -9.69 -10.37
N PRO A 148 3.09 -10.11 -11.02
CA PRO A 148 3.08 -10.38 -12.45
C PRO A 148 2.17 -11.53 -12.83
#